data_94c2ee53277f07916e5b13027be32e6d
#
_entry.id   94c2ee53277f07916e5b13027be32e6d
#
_cell.length_a   1.000
_cell.length_b   1.000
_cell.length_c   1.000
_cell.angle_alpha   90.00
_cell.angle_beta   90.00
_cell.angle_gamma   90.00
#
_symmetry.space_group_name_H-M   'P 1'
#
loop_
_entity.id
_entity.type
_entity.pdbx_description
1 polymer ?
#
loop_
_entity_poly.entity_id
_entity_poly.type
_entity_poly.pdbx_seq_one_letter_code
_entity_poly.pdbx_strand_id
1 'polypeptide(L)'
;TTTFSGLGLIQVAANFSYHPGSNRIAVSPQETTRDVEVLSFDPATGVLGFQQRVLSSGIITATNQAIYDTEWSDNGQFLYLSIHGEAGIQADVLQYDLTNPLNSLASVLPQPNTIFRSFGLQMAPDSSIYHLYQGTAGGPFLLGRLTDTDSVASLVAYTPQAFLANPNFAGTQFPSFAPSDTLNIAVSFIPDGFCANAPTAFFPTVTPGADSLRWDFGVGSGSSDWSPVYTYTAGGSYN
;
A
#
# COMPACT_ATOMS: atom_id res chain seq x y z
N THR A 1 6.96 24.05 -5.60
CA THR A 1 5.54 23.70 -5.84
C THR A 1 5.41 23.33 -7.30
N THR A 2 5.30 22.05 -7.59
CA THR A 2 5.09 21.57 -8.96
C THR A 2 3.60 21.65 -9.25
N THR A 3 3.21 22.49 -10.19
CA THR A 3 1.81 22.61 -10.61
C THR A 3 1.58 21.61 -11.74
N PHE A 4 0.77 20.60 -11.51
CA PHE A 4 0.35 19.66 -12.55
C PHE A 4 -0.82 20.25 -13.33
N SER A 5 -0.53 20.98 -14.41
CA SER A 5 -1.54 21.36 -15.38
C SER A 5 -1.73 20.25 -16.39
N GLY A 6 -2.93 19.72 -16.51
CA GLY A 6 -3.31 18.75 -17.54
C GLY A 6 -3.62 17.32 -17.09
N LEU A 7 -3.50 17.00 -15.81
CA LEU A 7 -3.86 15.66 -15.31
C LEU A 7 -5.38 15.44 -15.20
N GLY A 8 -6.22 16.42 -15.49
CA GLY A 8 -7.68 16.24 -15.37
C GLY A 8 -8.18 15.99 -13.94
N LEU A 9 -7.32 16.09 -12.94
CA LEU A 9 -7.63 15.85 -11.52
C LEU A 9 -8.41 17.03 -10.92
N ILE A 10 -9.50 17.42 -11.54
CA ILE A 10 -10.42 18.45 -11.01
C ILE A 10 -11.49 17.72 -10.23
N GLN A 11 -11.13 17.20 -9.05
CA GLN A 11 -12.01 16.34 -8.28
C GLN A 11 -12.19 16.88 -6.86
N VAL A 12 -13.40 16.71 -6.34
CA VAL A 12 -13.72 17.05 -4.94
C VAL A 12 -13.27 15.92 -4.00
N ALA A 13 -13.23 14.68 -4.51
CA ALA A 13 -12.75 13.50 -3.78
C ALA A 13 -12.03 12.56 -4.72
N ALA A 14 -10.90 12.02 -4.28
CA ALA A 14 -10.15 10.98 -4.98
C ALA A 14 -9.38 10.13 -3.96
N ASN A 15 -9.23 8.85 -4.26
CA ASN A 15 -8.34 7.96 -3.52
C ASN A 15 -7.00 7.82 -4.24
N PHE A 16 -5.95 7.64 -3.47
CA PHE A 16 -4.60 7.44 -3.94
C PHE A 16 -4.09 6.10 -3.41
N SER A 17 -3.65 5.24 -4.30
CA SER A 17 -2.98 3.99 -3.95
C SER A 17 -1.56 4.02 -4.47
N TYR A 18 -0.58 3.85 -3.58
CA TYR A 18 0.84 3.88 -3.91
C TYR A 18 1.44 2.48 -3.87
N HIS A 19 2.15 2.10 -4.95
CA HIS A 19 2.91 0.87 -5.02
C HIS A 19 4.41 1.15 -4.89
N PRO A 20 5.04 0.85 -3.74
CA PRO A 20 6.43 1.20 -3.47
C PRO A 20 7.42 0.47 -4.38
N GLY A 21 7.16 -0.81 -4.70
CA GLY A 21 8.05 -1.62 -5.54
C GLY A 21 8.23 -1.10 -6.97
N SER A 22 7.22 -0.41 -7.53
CA SER A 22 7.29 0.18 -8.87
C SER A 22 7.29 1.71 -8.87
N ASN A 23 7.23 2.35 -7.71
CA ASN A 23 7.12 3.80 -7.56
C ASN A 23 5.99 4.40 -8.42
N ARG A 24 4.80 3.80 -8.33
CA ARG A 24 3.61 4.25 -9.05
C ARG A 24 2.49 4.61 -8.08
N ILE A 25 1.69 5.57 -8.50
CA ILE A 25 0.48 5.99 -7.79
C ILE A 25 -0.71 5.82 -8.73
N ALA A 26 -1.75 5.12 -8.28
CA ALA A 26 -3.05 5.13 -8.93
C ALA A 26 -3.94 6.17 -8.25
N VAL A 27 -4.64 6.95 -9.06
CA VAL A 27 -5.59 7.96 -8.61
C VAL A 27 -6.97 7.59 -9.11
N SER A 28 -7.87 7.22 -8.20
CA SER A 28 -9.27 6.93 -8.50
C SER A 28 -10.15 8.11 -8.11
N PRO A 29 -10.64 8.87 -9.09
CA PRO A 29 -11.58 9.94 -8.82
C PRO A 29 -12.96 9.33 -8.58
N GLN A 30 -13.54 9.52 -7.42
CA GLN A 30 -14.84 8.96 -7.02
C GLN A 30 -16.03 9.60 -7.79
N GLU A 31 -15.88 9.73 -9.11
CA GLU A 31 -16.90 10.30 -9.99
C GLU A 31 -17.26 9.34 -11.13
N THR A 32 -18.49 9.45 -11.62
CA THR A 32 -19.08 8.54 -12.61
C THR A 32 -18.48 8.62 -14.01
N THR A 33 -17.72 9.63 -14.34
CA THR A 33 -17.22 9.89 -15.71
C THR A 33 -15.72 10.10 -15.78
N ARG A 34 -14.98 9.76 -14.73
CA ARG A 34 -13.55 10.00 -14.68
C ARG A 34 -12.74 8.71 -14.73
N ASP A 35 -11.65 8.79 -15.45
CA ASP A 35 -10.71 7.69 -15.61
C ASP A 35 -9.79 7.58 -14.40
N VAL A 36 -9.30 6.38 -14.14
CA VAL A 36 -8.19 6.20 -13.19
C VAL A 36 -6.88 6.59 -13.87
N GLU A 37 -6.09 7.41 -13.24
CA GLU A 37 -4.77 7.76 -13.72
C GLU A 37 -3.68 7.02 -12.95
N VAL A 38 -2.73 6.44 -13.69
CA VAL A 38 -1.53 5.82 -13.14
C VAL A 38 -0.37 6.76 -13.41
N LEU A 39 0.29 7.17 -12.34
CA LEU A 39 1.40 8.11 -12.35
C LEU A 39 2.68 7.40 -11.90
N SER A 40 3.82 7.78 -12.49
CA SER A 40 5.12 7.50 -11.88
C SER A 40 5.38 8.48 -10.73
N PHE A 41 6.07 8.03 -9.73
CA PHE A 41 6.48 8.84 -8.60
C PHE A 41 7.98 8.67 -8.36
N ASP A 42 8.71 9.77 -8.31
CA ASP A 42 10.11 9.75 -7.89
C ASP A 42 10.18 10.12 -6.39
N PRO A 43 10.44 9.15 -5.50
CA PRO A 43 10.48 9.41 -4.06
C PRO A 43 11.63 10.30 -3.62
N ALA A 44 12.71 10.40 -4.41
CA ALA A 44 13.85 11.26 -4.10
C ALA A 44 13.56 12.74 -4.36
N THR A 45 12.75 13.05 -5.36
CA THR A 45 12.47 14.42 -5.80
C THR A 45 11.01 14.84 -5.55
N GLY A 46 10.13 13.88 -5.28
CA GLY A 46 8.68 14.11 -5.18
C GLY A 46 8.01 14.40 -6.52
N VAL A 47 8.69 14.16 -7.64
CA VAL A 47 8.17 14.44 -8.98
C VAL A 47 7.20 13.34 -9.39
N LEU A 48 6.04 13.76 -9.92
CA LEU A 48 5.04 12.89 -10.53
C LEU A 48 5.10 13.02 -12.05
N GLY A 49 4.92 11.91 -12.75
CA GLY A 49 4.79 11.86 -14.21
C GLY A 49 3.59 11.00 -14.62
N PHE A 50 2.88 11.40 -15.67
CA PHE A 50 1.81 10.58 -16.24
C PHE A 50 2.39 9.33 -16.89
N GLN A 51 1.80 8.17 -16.63
CA GLN A 51 2.17 6.91 -17.29
C GLN A 51 1.02 6.34 -18.13
N GLN A 52 -0.13 6.14 -17.52
CA GLN A 52 -1.21 5.40 -18.15
C GLN A 52 -2.57 5.86 -17.61
N ARG A 53 -3.62 5.65 -18.42
CA ARG A 53 -5.00 5.88 -18.04
C ARG A 53 -5.82 4.62 -18.20
N VAL A 54 -6.61 4.30 -17.17
CA VAL A 54 -7.63 3.25 -17.22
C VAL A 54 -8.97 3.93 -17.52
N LEU A 55 -9.52 3.68 -18.71
CA LEU A 55 -10.71 4.39 -19.20
C LEU A 55 -11.97 3.92 -18.46
N SER A 56 -12.66 4.85 -17.84
CA SER A 56 -13.93 4.59 -17.15
C SER A 56 -15.06 4.22 -18.12
N SER A 57 -14.99 4.66 -19.36
CA SER A 57 -16.03 4.41 -20.37
C SER A 57 -16.28 2.92 -20.69
N GLY A 58 -15.31 2.05 -20.40
CA GLY A 58 -15.47 0.59 -20.50
C GLY A 58 -15.92 -0.09 -19.21
N ILE A 59 -15.97 0.65 -18.11
CA ILE A 59 -16.20 0.13 -16.75
C ILE A 59 -17.53 0.64 -16.22
N ILE A 60 -17.75 1.95 -16.33
CA ILE A 60 -18.93 2.63 -15.82
C ILE A 60 -20.03 2.55 -16.88
N THR A 61 -21.02 1.72 -16.63
CA THR A 61 -22.15 1.48 -17.56
C THR A 61 -23.43 2.18 -17.14
N ALA A 62 -23.46 2.77 -15.96
CA ALA A 62 -24.63 3.43 -15.40
C ALA A 62 -24.26 4.73 -14.67
N THR A 63 -25.21 5.66 -14.64
CA THR A 63 -25.01 7.02 -14.09
C THR A 63 -24.69 7.06 -12.59
N ASN A 64 -25.01 5.99 -11.86
CA ASN A 64 -24.79 5.88 -10.40
C ASN A 64 -23.65 4.91 -10.05
N GLN A 65 -22.84 4.52 -11.03
CA GLN A 65 -21.60 3.79 -10.78
C GLN A 65 -20.43 4.76 -10.72
N ALA A 66 -19.44 4.42 -9.93
CA ALA A 66 -18.16 5.13 -9.85
C ALA A 66 -17.04 4.14 -9.52
N ILE A 67 -15.84 4.42 -9.95
CA ILE A 67 -14.64 3.75 -9.43
C ILE A 67 -14.37 4.35 -8.07
N TYR A 68 -14.67 3.59 -7.02
CA TYR A 68 -14.61 4.10 -5.65
C TYR A 68 -13.19 4.11 -5.10
N ASP A 69 -12.44 3.02 -5.36
CA ASP A 69 -11.09 2.84 -4.85
C ASP A 69 -10.25 1.98 -5.78
N THR A 70 -8.95 2.05 -5.63
CA THR A 70 -7.99 1.23 -6.37
C THR A 70 -6.93 0.69 -5.43
N GLU A 71 -6.47 -0.55 -5.69
CA GLU A 71 -5.37 -1.16 -4.98
C GLU A 71 -4.48 -1.97 -5.94
N TRP A 72 -3.19 -2.04 -5.64
CA TRP A 72 -2.21 -2.76 -6.43
C TRP A 72 -2.12 -4.23 -6.04
N SER A 73 -1.79 -5.10 -7.00
CA SER A 73 -1.20 -6.40 -6.67
C SER A 73 0.20 -6.21 -6.06
N ASP A 74 0.70 -7.19 -5.31
CA ASP A 74 1.98 -7.10 -4.61
C ASP A 74 3.16 -6.88 -5.59
N ASN A 75 3.11 -7.52 -6.77
CA ASN A 75 4.09 -7.34 -7.84
C ASN A 75 3.87 -6.06 -8.69
N GLY A 76 2.78 -5.34 -8.49
CA GLY A 76 2.43 -4.12 -9.20
C GLY A 76 2.05 -4.31 -10.68
N GLN A 77 1.80 -5.54 -11.14
CA GLN A 77 1.34 -5.80 -12.50
C GLN A 77 -0.15 -5.48 -12.66
N PHE A 78 -0.94 -5.82 -11.67
CA PHE A 78 -2.40 -5.65 -11.72
C PHE A 78 -2.84 -4.50 -10.82
N LEU A 79 -3.88 -3.79 -11.31
CA LEU A 79 -4.61 -2.80 -10.53
C LEU A 79 -6.03 -3.31 -10.30
N TYR A 80 -6.45 -3.37 -9.06
CA TYR A 80 -7.80 -3.72 -8.65
C TYR A 80 -8.64 -2.47 -8.51
N LEU A 81 -9.85 -2.50 -9.05
CA LEU A 81 -10.78 -1.36 -9.05
C LEU A 81 -12.07 -1.75 -8.35
N SER A 82 -12.40 -1.06 -7.30
CA SER A 82 -13.68 -1.19 -6.62
C SER A 82 -14.74 -0.36 -7.37
N ILE A 83 -15.74 -1.02 -7.90
CA ILE A 83 -16.83 -0.38 -8.62
C ILE A 83 -18.03 -0.24 -7.70
N HIS A 84 -18.26 0.99 -7.26
CA HIS A 84 -19.43 1.31 -6.45
C HIS A 84 -20.70 1.24 -7.29
N GLY A 85 -21.72 0.57 -6.77
CA GLY A 85 -23.05 0.50 -7.35
C GLY A 85 -24.12 1.00 -6.39
N GLU A 86 -25.34 1.12 -6.85
CA GLU A 86 -26.53 1.44 -6.07
C GLU A 86 -27.70 0.52 -6.44
N ALA A 87 -28.88 0.76 -5.87
CA ALA A 87 -30.07 -0.08 -6.09
C ALA A 87 -30.33 -0.32 -7.60
N GLY A 88 -30.26 -1.58 -8.01
CA GLY A 88 -30.45 -2.00 -9.40
C GLY A 88 -29.22 -1.91 -10.28
N ILE A 89 -28.07 -1.48 -9.75
CA ILE A 89 -26.81 -1.36 -10.46
C ILE A 89 -25.76 -2.17 -9.70
N GLN A 90 -25.19 -3.13 -10.38
CA GLN A 90 -24.25 -4.07 -9.76
C GLN A 90 -22.93 -3.41 -9.37
N ALA A 91 -22.53 -3.60 -8.13
CA ALA A 91 -21.17 -3.31 -7.67
C ALA A 91 -20.24 -4.46 -8.07
N ASP A 92 -18.96 -4.20 -8.25
CA ASP A 92 -17.97 -5.21 -8.62
C ASP A 92 -16.57 -4.86 -8.07
N VAL A 93 -15.66 -5.81 -8.19
CA VAL A 93 -14.23 -5.58 -8.13
C VAL A 93 -13.62 -6.12 -9.42
N LEU A 94 -12.99 -5.24 -10.16
CA LEU A 94 -12.36 -5.56 -11.45
C LEU A 94 -10.84 -5.58 -11.30
N GLN A 95 -10.20 -6.50 -12.01
CA GLN A 95 -8.76 -6.49 -12.20
C GLN A 95 -8.42 -5.87 -13.56
N TYR A 96 -7.41 -5.02 -13.59
CA TYR A 96 -6.83 -4.42 -14.79
C TYR A 96 -5.37 -4.82 -14.92
N ASP A 97 -4.99 -5.43 -16.05
CA ASP A 97 -3.61 -5.77 -16.36
C ASP A 97 -2.89 -4.57 -16.99
N LEU A 98 -1.96 -3.98 -16.26
CA LEU A 98 -1.18 -2.83 -16.71
C LEU A 98 -0.16 -3.17 -17.80
N THR A 99 0.17 -4.45 -17.98
CA THR A 99 1.10 -4.92 -19.02
C THR A 99 0.38 -5.24 -20.33
N ASN A 100 -0.92 -5.51 -20.26
CA ASN A 100 -1.75 -5.83 -21.42
C ASN A 100 -3.08 -5.06 -21.40
N PRO A 101 -3.07 -3.77 -21.66
CA PRO A 101 -4.26 -2.93 -21.54
C PRO A 101 -5.41 -3.28 -22.51
N LEU A 102 -5.17 -4.10 -23.53
CA LEU A 102 -6.19 -4.50 -24.50
C LEU A 102 -7.12 -5.64 -24.01
N ASN A 103 -6.72 -6.41 -23.01
CA ASN A 103 -7.45 -7.60 -22.52
C ASN A 103 -7.91 -7.48 -21.06
N SER A 104 -8.26 -6.30 -20.59
CA SER A 104 -7.75 -5.99 -19.30
C SER A 104 -8.76 -5.89 -18.17
N LEU A 105 -10.03 -5.90 -18.41
CA LEU A 105 -11.03 -5.75 -17.33
C LEU A 105 -11.77 -7.06 -17.12
N ALA A 106 -11.53 -7.70 -15.99
CA ALA A 106 -12.23 -8.91 -15.60
C ALA A 106 -12.69 -8.81 -14.14
N SER A 107 -13.94 -9.21 -13.88
CA SER A 107 -14.44 -9.35 -12.52
C SER A 107 -13.67 -10.45 -11.80
N VAL A 108 -13.24 -10.16 -10.57
CA VAL A 108 -12.63 -11.14 -9.67
C VAL A 108 -13.62 -11.67 -8.63
N LEU A 109 -14.85 -11.17 -8.65
CA LEU A 109 -15.91 -11.68 -7.79
C LEU A 109 -16.59 -12.90 -8.40
N PRO A 110 -17.02 -13.88 -7.57
CA PRO A 110 -17.84 -14.99 -8.03
C PRO A 110 -19.13 -14.48 -8.72
N GLN A 111 -19.48 -15.05 -9.86
CA GLN A 111 -20.65 -14.64 -10.61
C GLN A 111 -21.80 -15.68 -10.48
N PRO A 112 -23.06 -15.27 -10.27
CA PRO A 112 -23.50 -13.89 -10.02
C PRO A 112 -23.05 -13.39 -8.63
N ASN A 113 -22.53 -12.18 -8.55
CA ASN A 113 -22.20 -11.61 -7.26
C ASN A 113 -23.46 -11.01 -6.58
N THR A 114 -23.43 -10.95 -5.25
CA THR A 114 -24.53 -10.42 -4.42
C THR A 114 -24.13 -9.12 -3.73
N ILE A 115 -23.08 -8.45 -4.19
CA ILE A 115 -22.60 -7.22 -3.60
C ILE A 115 -23.48 -6.06 -4.02
N PHE A 116 -24.06 -5.37 -3.05
CA PHE A 116 -24.88 -4.19 -3.28
C PHE A 116 -24.04 -2.93 -3.48
N ARG A 117 -23.01 -2.74 -2.62
CA ARG A 117 -22.07 -1.62 -2.72
C ARG A 117 -20.65 -2.11 -2.47
N SER A 118 -19.73 -1.69 -3.31
CA SER A 118 -18.29 -1.92 -3.20
C SER A 118 -17.62 -0.61 -2.75
N PHE A 119 -16.66 -0.71 -1.83
CA PHE A 119 -16.00 0.42 -1.20
C PHE A 119 -14.48 0.27 -1.25
N GLY A 120 -13.80 0.54 -0.12
CA GLY A 120 -12.35 0.51 -0.02
C GLY A 120 -11.70 -0.84 -0.32
N LEU A 121 -10.54 -0.78 -0.93
CA LEU A 121 -9.60 -1.89 -1.13
C LEU A 121 -8.32 -1.58 -0.36
N GLN A 122 -7.68 -2.60 0.22
CA GLN A 122 -6.40 -2.43 0.91
C GLN A 122 -5.57 -3.69 0.85
N MET A 123 -4.35 -3.57 0.35
CA MET A 123 -3.31 -4.60 0.46
C MET A 123 -2.88 -4.73 1.92
N ALA A 124 -2.85 -5.95 2.41
CA ALA A 124 -2.37 -6.28 3.75
C ALA A 124 -1.00 -6.97 3.71
N PRO A 125 -0.28 -7.03 4.83
CA PRO A 125 1.03 -7.68 4.90
C PRO A 125 1.05 -9.18 4.56
N ASP A 126 -0.11 -9.82 4.47
CA ASP A 126 -0.27 -11.22 4.05
C ASP A 126 -0.42 -11.38 2.53
N SER A 127 -0.10 -10.34 1.76
CA SER A 127 -0.25 -10.25 0.30
C SER A 127 -1.68 -10.52 -0.19
N SER A 128 -2.68 -10.26 0.66
CA SER A 128 -4.09 -10.31 0.31
C SER A 128 -4.68 -8.91 0.21
N ILE A 129 -5.60 -8.71 -0.72
CA ILE A 129 -6.38 -7.48 -0.78
C ILE A 129 -7.68 -7.68 0.00
N TYR A 130 -7.92 -6.82 0.96
CA TYR A 130 -9.17 -6.77 1.70
C TYR A 130 -10.13 -5.79 1.04
N HIS A 131 -11.41 -6.16 1.01
CA HIS A 131 -12.46 -5.44 0.31
C HIS A 131 -13.61 -5.13 1.26
N LEU A 132 -13.89 -3.85 1.43
CA LEU A 132 -15.06 -3.37 2.18
C LEU A 132 -16.28 -3.33 1.25
N TYR A 133 -17.40 -3.92 1.70
CA TYR A 133 -18.62 -3.93 0.89
C TYR A 133 -19.88 -4.04 1.76
N GLN A 134 -21.03 -3.84 1.14
CA GLN A 134 -22.35 -4.15 1.68
C GLN A 134 -23.06 -5.13 0.76
N GLY A 135 -23.68 -6.16 1.34
CA GLY A 135 -24.48 -7.13 0.58
C GLY A 135 -25.92 -6.66 0.31
N THR A 136 -26.45 -5.74 1.10
CA THR A 136 -27.80 -5.19 0.98
C THR A 136 -27.84 -3.71 1.31
N ALA A 137 -28.85 -3.00 0.79
CA ALA A 137 -29.08 -1.59 1.14
C ALA A 137 -29.24 -1.41 2.65
N GLY A 138 -28.43 -0.55 3.26
CA GLY A 138 -28.44 -0.30 4.71
C GLY A 138 -27.99 -1.48 5.56
N GLY A 139 -27.49 -2.55 4.94
CA GLY A 139 -26.91 -3.70 5.65
C GLY A 139 -25.56 -3.37 6.30
N PRO A 140 -25.02 -4.30 7.10
CA PRO A 140 -23.73 -4.12 7.75
C PRO A 140 -22.61 -4.02 6.70
N PHE A 141 -21.53 -3.36 7.08
CA PHE A 141 -20.26 -3.45 6.33
C PHE A 141 -19.66 -4.83 6.53
N LEU A 142 -19.23 -5.41 5.42
CA LEU A 142 -18.64 -6.74 5.35
C LEU A 142 -17.22 -6.61 4.83
N LEU A 143 -16.38 -7.56 5.20
CA LEU A 143 -15.00 -7.64 4.77
C LEU A 143 -14.80 -8.90 3.93
N GLY A 144 -14.52 -8.72 2.64
CA GLY A 144 -14.07 -9.76 1.73
C GLY A 144 -12.55 -9.82 1.67
N ARG A 145 -12.02 -10.91 1.12
CA ARG A 145 -10.59 -11.13 0.94
C ARG A 145 -10.31 -11.70 -0.44
N LEU A 146 -9.36 -11.09 -1.15
CA LEU A 146 -8.79 -11.60 -2.39
C LEU A 146 -7.40 -12.18 -2.08
N THR A 147 -7.14 -13.38 -2.56
CA THR A 147 -5.81 -14.03 -2.55
C THR A 147 -5.34 -14.31 -3.96
N ASP A 148 -4.06 -14.66 -4.12
CA ASP A 148 -3.43 -14.90 -5.42
C ASP A 148 -3.50 -13.66 -6.34
N THR A 149 -3.38 -12.48 -5.74
CA THR A 149 -3.60 -11.18 -6.39
C THR A 149 -2.57 -10.83 -7.47
N ASP A 150 -1.45 -11.54 -7.52
CA ASP A 150 -0.43 -11.44 -8.56
C ASP A 150 -0.72 -12.31 -9.80
N SER A 151 -1.86 -13.00 -9.80
CA SER A 151 -2.31 -13.87 -10.87
C SER A 151 -3.38 -13.18 -11.73
N VAL A 152 -3.64 -13.73 -12.93
CA VAL A 152 -4.75 -13.27 -13.77
C VAL A 152 -6.10 -13.48 -13.08
N ALA A 153 -7.09 -12.67 -13.39
CA ALA A 153 -8.38 -12.59 -12.68
C ALA A 153 -9.08 -13.96 -12.48
N SER A 154 -8.94 -14.88 -13.42
CA SER A 154 -9.53 -16.22 -13.32
C SER A 154 -8.90 -17.12 -12.24
N LEU A 155 -7.73 -16.76 -11.75
CA LEU A 155 -6.99 -17.49 -10.70
C LEU A 155 -7.04 -16.77 -9.34
N VAL A 156 -7.54 -15.54 -9.30
CA VAL A 156 -7.76 -14.80 -8.07
C VAL A 156 -8.91 -15.45 -7.29
N ALA A 157 -8.66 -15.79 -6.04
CA ALA A 157 -9.70 -16.33 -5.18
C ALA A 157 -10.34 -15.23 -4.32
N TYR A 158 -11.66 -15.14 -4.32
CA TYR A 158 -12.42 -14.23 -3.47
C TYR A 158 -13.20 -14.97 -2.40
N THR A 159 -12.97 -14.60 -1.16
CA THR A 159 -13.70 -15.10 0.00
C THR A 159 -14.59 -13.99 0.54
N PRO A 160 -15.92 -14.07 0.35
CA PRO A 160 -16.85 -13.10 0.95
C PRO A 160 -16.90 -13.32 2.46
N GLN A 161 -17.12 -12.26 3.22
CA GLN A 161 -17.25 -12.31 4.69
C GLN A 161 -16.09 -13.07 5.37
N ALA A 162 -14.87 -12.87 4.87
CA ALA A 162 -13.67 -13.47 5.45
C ALA A 162 -13.54 -13.19 6.95
N PHE A 163 -14.09 -12.02 7.38
CA PHE A 163 -14.26 -11.65 8.78
C PHE A 163 -15.59 -10.93 8.95
N LEU A 164 -16.27 -11.19 10.07
CA LEU A 164 -17.37 -10.33 10.50
C LEU A 164 -16.75 -8.99 10.90
N ALA A 165 -17.05 -7.95 10.14
CA ALA A 165 -16.71 -6.61 10.56
C ALA A 165 -17.38 -6.35 11.92
N ASN A 166 -16.66 -5.69 12.84
CA ASN A 166 -17.25 -5.26 14.10
C ASN A 166 -18.57 -4.51 13.78
N PRO A 167 -19.71 -4.83 14.42
CA PRO A 167 -20.98 -4.18 14.15
C PRO A 167 -20.96 -2.65 14.32
N ASN A 168 -19.93 -2.11 14.95
CA ASN A 168 -19.70 -0.67 15.09
C ASN A 168 -18.81 -0.08 13.98
N PHE A 169 -18.34 -0.88 13.01
CA PHE A 169 -17.57 -0.38 11.89
C PHE A 169 -18.52 0.31 10.90
N ALA A 170 -18.34 1.61 10.71
CA ALA A 170 -19.16 2.45 9.82
C ALA A 170 -18.31 3.14 8.72
N GLY A 171 -17.12 2.62 8.47
CA GLY A 171 -16.19 3.19 7.49
C GLY A 171 -16.38 2.62 6.09
N THR A 172 -16.25 3.46 5.08
CA THR A 172 -16.23 3.07 3.66
C THR A 172 -14.82 2.92 3.10
N GLN A 173 -13.81 3.27 3.89
CA GLN A 173 -12.39 3.19 3.52
C GLN A 173 -11.59 2.58 4.67
N PHE A 174 -10.50 1.93 4.30
CA PHE A 174 -9.50 1.53 5.28
C PHE A 174 -8.71 2.76 5.76
N PRO A 175 -8.19 2.74 6.99
CA PRO A 175 -7.23 3.74 7.39
C PRO A 175 -6.00 3.64 6.46
N SER A 176 -5.48 4.78 6.00
CA SER A 176 -4.22 4.79 5.26
C SER A 176 -3.11 4.35 6.21
N PHE A 177 -2.61 3.14 6.00
CA PHE A 177 -1.35 2.75 6.61
C PHE A 177 -0.23 3.37 5.78
N ALA A 178 0.71 4.02 6.43
CA ALA A 178 2.00 4.22 5.80
C ALA A 178 2.49 2.82 5.39
N PRO A 179 2.91 2.60 4.13
CA PRO A 179 3.50 1.33 3.78
C PRO A 179 4.57 1.04 4.82
N SER A 180 4.52 -0.14 5.43
CA SER A 180 5.63 -0.62 6.23
C SER A 180 6.77 -0.85 5.24
N ASP A 181 7.46 0.22 4.89
CA ASP A 181 8.80 0.04 4.40
C ASP A 181 9.46 -0.84 5.46
N THR A 182 9.81 -2.04 5.07
CA THR A 182 10.86 -2.76 5.76
C THR A 182 12.08 -1.87 5.57
N LEU A 183 12.24 -0.91 6.47
CA LEU A 183 13.43 -0.10 6.55
C LEU A 183 14.56 -1.11 6.71
N ASN A 184 15.23 -1.44 5.63
CA ASN A 184 16.49 -2.16 5.66
C ASN A 184 17.49 -1.21 6.33
N ILE A 185 17.42 -1.14 7.65
CA ILE A 185 18.35 -0.35 8.43
C ILE A 185 19.68 -1.07 8.37
N ALA A 186 20.58 -0.55 7.56
CA ALA A 186 21.98 -0.95 7.59
C ALA A 186 22.66 -0.19 8.72
N VAL A 187 23.15 -0.92 9.71
CA VAL A 187 23.92 -0.37 10.82
C VAL A 187 25.36 -0.87 10.71
N SER A 188 26.31 0.03 10.73
CA SER A 188 27.73 -0.26 10.87
C SER A 188 28.35 0.74 11.83
N PHE A 189 29.54 0.44 12.33
CA PHE A 189 30.28 1.37 13.16
C PHE A 189 31.78 1.24 12.92
N ILE A 190 32.52 2.32 13.21
CA ILE A 190 33.96 2.36 13.19
C ILE A 190 34.42 2.60 14.62
N PRO A 191 35.20 1.69 15.23
CA PRO A 191 35.83 1.94 16.53
C PRO A 191 37.11 2.76 16.35
N ASP A 192 37.36 3.66 17.28
CA ASP A 192 38.63 4.39 17.41
C ASP A 192 39.22 4.11 18.78
N GLY A 193 40.39 3.47 18.79
CA GLY A 193 41.06 2.96 20.00
C GLY A 193 40.88 1.43 20.16
N PHE A 194 42.03 0.72 20.30
CA PHE A 194 42.05 -0.75 20.31
C PHE A 194 42.86 -1.32 21.51
N CYS A 195 43.22 -0.49 22.49
CA CYS A 195 44.02 -0.94 23.61
C CYS A 195 43.16 -1.20 24.86
N ALA A 196 43.38 -2.34 25.51
CA ALA A 196 42.78 -2.57 26.82
C ALA A 196 43.20 -1.48 27.82
N ASN A 197 42.31 -1.12 28.73
CA ASN A 197 42.44 -0.04 29.69
C ASN A 197 42.59 1.38 29.11
N ALA A 198 42.30 1.53 27.82
CA ALA A 198 42.17 2.82 27.14
C ALA A 198 40.74 3.00 26.58
N PRO A 199 40.25 4.25 26.49
CA PRO A 199 38.92 4.47 25.93
C PRO A 199 38.88 4.14 24.44
N THR A 200 37.80 3.46 24.02
CA THR A 200 37.44 3.21 22.63
C THR A 200 36.19 4.01 22.31
N ALA A 201 36.24 4.87 21.31
CA ALA A 201 35.09 5.61 20.83
C ALA A 201 34.42 4.82 19.66
N PHE A 202 33.09 4.88 19.55
CA PHE A 202 32.35 4.20 18.52
C PHE A 202 31.58 5.22 17.70
N PHE A 203 31.77 5.18 16.36
CA PHE A 203 31.13 6.08 15.40
C PHE A 203 30.19 5.28 14.54
N PRO A 204 28.85 5.38 14.74
CA PRO A 204 27.88 4.64 13.94
C PRO A 204 27.66 5.28 12.59
N THR A 205 27.34 4.44 11.62
CA THR A 205 26.72 4.83 10.35
C THR A 205 25.41 4.07 10.23
N VAL A 206 24.29 4.79 10.11
CA VAL A 206 22.93 4.23 10.02
C VAL A 206 22.27 4.77 8.76
N THR A 207 21.80 3.87 7.90
CA THR A 207 21.16 4.24 6.64
C THR A 207 19.88 3.39 6.45
N PRO A 208 18.71 4.00 6.22
CA PRO A 208 18.40 5.41 6.46
C PRO A 208 18.56 5.77 7.94
N GLY A 209 18.56 7.04 8.29
CA GLY A 209 18.77 7.48 9.68
C GLY A 209 17.81 6.83 10.67
N ALA A 210 18.24 6.70 11.92
CA ALA A 210 17.42 6.21 13.03
C ALA A 210 17.21 7.29 14.08
N ASP A 211 16.10 7.23 14.80
CA ASP A 211 15.80 8.18 15.89
C ASP A 211 16.55 7.86 17.19
N SER A 212 16.99 6.61 17.35
CA SER A 212 17.73 6.15 18.52
C SER A 212 18.61 4.95 18.19
N LEU A 213 19.69 4.78 18.98
CA LEU A 213 20.58 3.63 18.94
C LEU A 213 20.67 3.02 20.34
N ARG A 214 20.92 1.71 20.36
CA ARG A 214 21.30 1.00 21.57
C ARG A 214 22.55 0.19 21.30
N TRP A 215 23.54 0.36 22.16
CA TRP A 215 24.81 -0.34 22.10
C TRP A 215 24.85 -1.44 23.14
N ASP A 216 25.40 -2.59 22.76
CA ASP A 216 25.85 -3.63 23.66
C ASP A 216 27.36 -3.80 23.44
N PHE A 217 28.13 -3.68 24.50
CA PHE A 217 29.60 -3.79 24.41
C PHE A 217 30.11 -5.22 24.59
N GLY A 218 29.21 -6.22 24.64
CA GLY A 218 29.56 -7.63 24.75
C GLY A 218 30.06 -8.06 26.15
N VAL A 219 29.88 -7.20 27.19
CA VAL A 219 30.33 -7.43 28.59
C VAL A 219 29.19 -7.20 29.58
N GLY A 220 27.94 -7.24 29.15
CA GLY A 220 26.76 -6.97 29.97
C GLY A 220 26.51 -5.50 30.25
N SER A 221 27.24 -4.60 29.61
CA SER A 221 27.04 -3.15 29.66
C SER A 221 26.71 -2.60 28.30
N GLY A 222 25.97 -1.49 28.26
CA GLY A 222 25.53 -0.85 27.03
C GLY A 222 25.39 0.66 27.17
N SER A 223 25.06 1.33 26.05
CA SER A 223 24.77 2.77 26.00
C SER A 223 23.63 3.06 25.06
N SER A 224 22.95 4.19 25.27
CA SER A 224 22.00 4.80 24.32
C SER A 224 22.55 6.08 23.68
N ASP A 225 23.80 6.43 23.96
CA ASP A 225 24.45 7.58 23.33
C ASP A 225 24.66 7.29 21.84
N TRP A 226 24.62 8.34 21.02
CA TRP A 226 24.82 8.20 19.57
C TRP A 226 26.26 7.73 19.25
N SER A 227 27.25 8.30 19.89
CA SER A 227 28.68 7.96 19.75
C SER A 227 29.28 7.67 21.09
N PRO A 228 29.09 6.48 21.69
CA PRO A 228 29.53 6.16 23.01
C PRO A 228 31.05 5.93 23.05
N VAL A 229 31.59 6.07 24.26
CA VAL A 229 32.97 5.70 24.59
C VAL A 229 32.92 4.62 25.66
N TYR A 230 33.66 3.54 25.44
CA TYR A 230 33.75 2.44 26.40
C TYR A 230 35.22 2.03 26.65
N THR A 231 35.55 1.60 27.85
CA THR A 231 36.90 1.13 28.18
C THR A 231 36.86 -0.34 28.56
N TYR A 232 37.45 -1.18 27.72
CA TYR A 232 37.59 -2.62 28.01
C TYR A 232 38.79 -2.84 28.96
N THR A 233 38.59 -3.59 30.03
CA THR A 233 39.62 -3.89 31.02
C THR A 233 40.54 -5.04 30.64
N ALA A 234 40.15 -5.83 29.64
CA ALA A 234 40.92 -6.96 29.13
C ALA A 234 41.01 -6.91 27.61
N GLY A 235 42.04 -7.48 27.04
CA GLY A 235 42.11 -7.70 25.58
C GLY A 235 41.24 -8.89 25.17
N GLY A 236 40.59 -8.80 23.98
CA GLY A 236 39.72 -9.86 23.48
C GLY A 236 38.90 -9.40 22.26
N SER A 237 38.10 -10.30 21.73
CA SER A 237 37.05 -9.96 20.74
C SER A 237 35.73 -9.87 21.49
N TYR A 238 35.01 -8.79 21.26
CA TYR A 238 33.70 -8.50 21.84
C TYR A 238 32.67 -8.43 20.70
N ASN A 239 31.53 -9.10 20.88
CA ASN A 239 30.43 -9.15 19.89
C ASN A 239 29.14 -8.59 20.48
#